data_2177dac628285347b53b5976a4eb1c05
#
_entry.id   2177dac628285347b53b5976a4eb1c05
#
_cell.length_a   1.000
_cell.length_b   1.000
_cell.length_c   1.000
_cell.angle_alpha   90.00
_cell.angle_beta   90.00
_cell.angle_gamma   90.00
#
_symmetry.space_group_name_H-M   'P 1'
#
loop_
_entity.id
_entity.type
_entity.pdbx_description
1 polymer ?
#
loop_
_entity_poly.entity_id
_entity_poly.type
_entity_poly.pdbx_seq_one_letter_code
_entity_poly.pdbx_strand_id
1 'polypeptide(L)'
;MASKLAVHFCGVLFAMLVPVSASVADTVLNGLDYPWDIEAHGGKIYVTEKSGTVGILADGSFTRLPVETSQPILDDRGGGLLGLAISPDFPDTGRIVLYQHYGTPNARMNRVIEAERLGDRWKETRVLIDAIPGHPLYNGGRVAFGPDGMLYITTGWTENRERPQDLGSLAGKILRVTPDGEIPSDNPFAGSPVWSLGHRNPQGLAWDASGQLFAAEHGQSGHDEVNRIERGGNYGWPLIQGDETRDGLLAPLAHSGQSTWAPSGLTSDGDRLLLAGLRVNGILEVTTDGRVSEAYQAGERIRDLLVSDGVIYAITTNRSPRRKGASEDRLIRLDP
;
A
#
# COMPACT_ATOMS: atom_id res chain seq x y z
N MET A 1 13.80 24.25 -74.32
CA MET A 1 14.31 24.05 -72.97
C MET A 1 13.25 24.52 -71.98
N ALA A 2 12.45 23.63 -71.42
CA ALA A 2 11.34 24.00 -70.51
C ALA A 2 11.74 23.49 -69.08
N SER A 3 11.92 24.42 -68.17
CA SER A 3 12.23 24.18 -66.77
C SER A 3 10.93 23.82 -66.03
N LYS A 4 10.89 22.63 -65.42
CA LYS A 4 9.81 22.21 -64.50
C LYS A 4 10.13 22.66 -63.08
N LEU A 5 9.30 23.56 -62.55
CA LEU A 5 9.32 23.94 -61.14
C LEU A 5 8.58 22.86 -60.34
N ALA A 6 9.29 22.23 -59.39
CA ALA A 6 8.71 21.30 -58.42
C ALA A 6 8.25 22.09 -57.17
N VAL A 7 6.95 22.09 -56.90
CA VAL A 7 6.39 22.66 -55.68
C VAL A 7 6.37 21.60 -54.62
N HIS A 8 7.15 21.79 -53.54
CA HIS A 8 7.10 20.97 -52.35
C HIS A 8 5.98 21.44 -51.43
N PHE A 9 4.98 20.60 -51.26
CA PHE A 9 3.95 20.79 -50.23
C PHE A 9 4.52 20.29 -48.89
N CYS A 10 4.79 21.22 -47.98
CA CYS A 10 5.14 20.90 -46.58
C CYS A 10 3.85 20.72 -45.78
N GLY A 11 3.45 19.46 -45.55
CA GLY A 11 2.28 19.15 -44.73
C GLY A 11 2.62 19.37 -43.25
N VAL A 12 2.04 20.40 -42.66
CA VAL A 12 2.11 20.60 -41.18
C VAL A 12 1.11 19.65 -40.55
N LEU A 13 1.62 18.63 -39.86
CA LEU A 13 0.83 17.73 -39.05
C LEU A 13 0.42 18.47 -37.77
N PHE A 14 -0.84 18.87 -37.69
CA PHE A 14 -1.43 19.39 -36.45
C PHE A 14 -1.72 18.21 -35.56
N ALA A 15 -0.88 17.97 -34.53
CA ALA A 15 -1.21 17.07 -33.43
C ALA A 15 -2.36 17.71 -32.66
N MET A 16 -3.56 17.13 -32.78
CA MET A 16 -4.65 17.45 -31.87
C MET A 16 -4.28 17.01 -30.46
N LEU A 17 -3.97 17.95 -29.59
CA LEU A 17 -3.97 17.74 -28.15
C LEU A 17 -5.42 17.45 -27.75
N VAL A 18 -5.73 16.20 -27.52
CA VAL A 18 -6.97 15.80 -26.83
C VAL A 18 -6.84 16.34 -25.40
N PRO A 19 -7.73 17.23 -24.94
CA PRO A 19 -7.69 17.66 -23.56
C PRO A 19 -7.95 16.41 -22.68
N VAL A 20 -7.02 16.09 -21.81
CA VAL A 20 -7.26 15.17 -20.69
C VAL A 20 -8.34 15.86 -19.86
N SER A 21 -9.55 15.34 -19.90
CA SER A 21 -10.61 15.78 -19.00
C SER A 21 -10.11 15.49 -17.58
N ALA A 22 -9.93 16.55 -16.79
CA ALA A 22 -9.68 16.37 -15.36
C ALA A 22 -10.89 15.60 -14.80
N SER A 23 -10.70 14.35 -14.40
CA SER A 23 -11.75 13.59 -13.74
C SER A 23 -12.07 14.34 -12.44
N VAL A 24 -13.36 14.67 -12.24
CA VAL A 24 -13.80 15.37 -11.04
C VAL A 24 -13.94 14.33 -9.93
N ALA A 25 -13.21 14.53 -8.84
CA ALA A 25 -13.39 13.70 -7.66
C ALA A 25 -14.62 14.15 -6.88
N ASP A 26 -15.52 13.25 -6.63
CA ASP A 26 -16.63 13.50 -5.72
C ASP A 26 -16.20 13.15 -4.28
N THR A 27 -16.43 14.09 -3.37
CA THR A 27 -16.22 13.81 -1.94
C THR A 27 -17.36 12.96 -1.40
N VAL A 28 -17.04 11.73 -1.00
CA VAL A 28 -18.01 10.79 -0.40
C VAL A 28 -18.15 11.04 1.10
N LEU A 29 -17.03 11.33 1.79
CA LEU A 29 -16.99 11.55 3.23
C LEU A 29 -15.87 12.52 3.58
N ASN A 30 -16.13 13.45 4.48
CA ASN A 30 -15.14 14.36 5.06
C ASN A 30 -14.81 13.97 6.51
N GLY A 31 -13.70 14.49 7.02
CA GLY A 31 -13.35 14.42 8.44
C GLY A 31 -12.83 13.06 8.88
N LEU A 32 -12.14 12.31 8.00
CA LEU A 32 -11.36 11.16 8.41
C LEU A 32 -10.18 11.61 9.29
N ASP A 33 -9.84 10.81 10.31
CA ASP A 33 -8.76 11.12 11.26
C ASP A 33 -7.49 10.32 10.98
N TYR A 34 -6.66 10.84 10.07
CA TYR A 34 -5.41 10.21 9.64
C TYR A 34 -5.61 8.78 9.15
N PRO A 35 -6.46 8.58 8.11
CA PRO A 35 -6.76 7.25 7.61
C PRO A 35 -5.51 6.59 7.01
N TRP A 36 -5.46 5.25 7.06
CA TRP A 36 -4.29 4.53 6.58
C TRP A 36 -4.61 3.47 5.53
N ASP A 37 -5.70 2.73 5.67
CA ASP A 37 -6.10 1.64 4.78
C ASP A 37 -7.61 1.72 4.49
N ILE A 38 -8.01 1.24 3.31
CA ILE A 38 -9.40 1.21 2.85
C ILE A 38 -9.72 -0.14 2.21
N GLU A 39 -10.82 -0.76 2.66
CA GLU A 39 -11.32 -2.02 2.14
C GLU A 39 -12.84 -1.95 1.88
N ALA A 40 -13.36 -2.81 1.01
CA ALA A 40 -14.79 -2.93 0.77
C ALA A 40 -15.30 -4.36 0.94
N HIS A 41 -16.47 -4.49 1.56
CA HIS A 41 -17.18 -5.76 1.64
C HIS A 41 -18.67 -5.54 1.81
N GLY A 42 -19.47 -6.28 1.03
CA GLY A 42 -20.95 -6.27 1.17
C GLY A 42 -21.60 -4.88 1.02
N GLY A 43 -21.10 -4.05 0.09
CA GLY A 43 -21.57 -2.69 -0.16
C GLY A 43 -21.17 -1.68 0.92
N LYS A 44 -20.26 -2.05 1.82
CA LYS A 44 -19.72 -1.17 2.87
C LYS A 44 -18.24 -0.91 2.62
N ILE A 45 -17.78 0.27 3.04
CA ILE A 45 -16.37 0.66 3.03
C ILE A 45 -15.87 0.70 4.47
N TYR A 46 -14.72 0.10 4.69
CA TYR A 46 -14.01 0.03 5.97
C TYR A 46 -12.73 0.84 5.87
N VAL A 47 -12.43 1.66 6.87
CA VAL A 47 -11.25 2.52 6.90
C VAL A 47 -10.57 2.42 8.24
N THR A 48 -9.27 2.10 8.27
CA THR A 48 -8.48 2.26 9.50
C THR A 48 -8.08 3.72 9.69
N GLU A 49 -8.17 4.18 10.92
CA GLU A 49 -7.61 5.46 11.36
C GLU A 49 -6.50 5.18 12.38
N LYS A 50 -5.36 5.84 12.24
CA LYS A 50 -4.13 5.54 13.01
C LYS A 50 -4.29 5.64 14.52
N SER A 51 -5.23 6.46 14.98
CA SER A 51 -5.58 6.62 16.39
C SER A 51 -6.13 5.34 17.05
N GLY A 52 -6.54 4.34 16.25
CA GLY A 52 -7.03 3.05 16.77
C GLY A 52 -8.51 2.81 16.55
N THR A 53 -9.07 3.34 15.47
CA THR A 53 -10.45 3.07 15.07
C THR A 53 -10.50 2.37 13.70
N VAL A 54 -11.56 1.58 13.49
CA VAL A 54 -12.00 1.14 12.16
C VAL A 54 -13.35 1.75 11.90
N GLY A 55 -13.41 2.66 10.94
CA GLY A 55 -14.64 3.30 10.48
C GLY A 55 -15.38 2.42 9.48
N ILE A 56 -16.69 2.49 9.48
CA ILE A 56 -17.57 1.79 8.54
C ILE A 56 -18.48 2.81 7.89
N LEU A 57 -18.40 2.95 6.57
CA LEU A 57 -19.36 3.69 5.76
C LEU A 57 -20.38 2.70 5.19
N ALA A 58 -21.64 2.90 5.56
CA ALA A 58 -22.77 2.11 5.09
C ALA A 58 -24.00 3.02 4.95
N ASP A 59 -24.73 2.90 3.85
CA ASP A 59 -25.97 3.67 3.59
C ASP A 59 -25.80 5.18 3.81
N GLY A 60 -24.65 5.74 3.40
CA GLY A 60 -24.31 7.15 3.55
C GLY A 60 -23.94 7.59 4.98
N SER A 61 -23.94 6.68 5.95
CA SER A 61 -23.57 6.95 7.33
C SER A 61 -22.19 6.38 7.68
N PHE A 62 -21.35 7.18 8.35
CA PHE A 62 -20.03 6.74 8.79
C PHE A 62 -19.99 6.58 10.31
N THR A 63 -19.63 5.39 10.77
CA THR A 63 -19.53 5.05 12.19
C THR A 63 -18.10 4.64 12.52
N ARG A 64 -17.46 5.31 13.49
CA ARG A 64 -16.15 4.93 14.03
C ARG A 64 -16.30 3.95 15.18
N LEU A 65 -15.63 2.83 15.10
CA LEU A 65 -15.59 1.81 16.13
C LEU A 65 -14.16 1.68 16.66
N PRO A 66 -13.93 1.87 17.97
CA PRO A 66 -12.61 1.68 18.55
C PRO A 66 -12.16 0.23 18.44
N VAL A 67 -10.86 0.01 18.33
CA VAL A 67 -10.23 -1.32 18.37
C VAL A 67 -9.69 -1.57 19.79
N GLU A 68 -10.29 -2.51 20.49
CA GLU A 68 -9.84 -2.97 21.80
C GLU A 68 -8.75 -4.03 21.62
N THR A 69 -7.54 -3.72 22.07
CA THR A 69 -6.35 -4.57 21.89
C THR A 69 -5.68 -4.89 23.23
N SER A 70 -5.03 -6.06 23.30
CA SER A 70 -4.29 -6.52 24.49
C SER A 70 -3.02 -5.71 24.77
N GLN A 71 -2.48 -5.03 23.76
CA GLN A 71 -1.37 -4.08 23.86
C GLN A 71 -1.83 -2.72 23.34
N PRO A 72 -1.57 -1.61 24.06
CA PRO A 72 -1.99 -0.29 23.59
C PRO A 72 -1.46 0.04 22.19
N ILE A 73 -2.29 0.63 21.34
CA ILE A 73 -1.87 1.14 20.04
C ILE A 73 -0.96 2.35 20.27
N LEU A 74 0.25 2.31 19.70
CA LEU A 74 1.19 3.43 19.75
C LEU A 74 1.02 4.30 18.50
N ASP A 75 0.08 5.26 18.53
CA ASP A 75 -0.07 6.26 17.47
C ASP A 75 0.98 7.37 17.65
N ASP A 76 2.19 7.09 17.20
CA ASP A 76 3.29 8.04 17.23
C ASP A 76 4.03 8.02 15.88
N ARG A 77 4.09 9.18 15.22
CA ARG A 77 4.77 9.41 13.94
C ARG A 77 4.24 8.50 12.81
N GLY A 78 5.04 7.50 12.38
CA GLY A 78 4.67 6.51 11.36
C GLY A 78 3.98 5.26 11.89
N GLY A 79 3.78 5.17 13.22
CA GLY A 79 3.05 4.06 13.87
C GLY A 79 1.55 4.33 14.01
N GLY A 80 0.85 3.44 14.71
CA GLY A 80 -0.60 3.49 14.94
C GLY A 80 -1.29 2.21 14.49
N LEU A 81 -2.59 2.28 14.25
CA LEU A 81 -3.35 1.25 13.54
C LEU A 81 -3.18 1.49 12.05
N LEU A 82 -2.60 0.53 11.32
CA LEU A 82 -2.18 0.71 9.93
C LEU A 82 -3.06 -0.12 8.99
N GLY A 83 -2.55 -1.23 8.48
CA GLY A 83 -3.21 -2.07 7.50
C GLY A 83 -4.48 -2.76 8.01
N LEU A 84 -5.40 -2.98 7.08
CA LEU A 84 -6.66 -3.70 7.25
C LEU A 84 -6.79 -4.73 6.13
N ALA A 85 -7.19 -5.95 6.47
CA ALA A 85 -7.68 -6.91 5.49
C ALA A 85 -8.98 -7.55 5.99
N ILE A 86 -9.94 -7.69 5.10
CA ILE A 86 -11.18 -8.43 5.37
C ILE A 86 -10.87 -9.92 5.30
N SER A 87 -11.19 -10.67 6.36
CA SER A 87 -10.97 -12.12 6.36
C SER A 87 -11.79 -12.83 5.28
N PRO A 88 -11.28 -13.87 4.60
CA PRO A 88 -12.06 -14.63 3.62
C PRO A 88 -13.36 -15.21 4.16
N ASP A 89 -13.42 -15.49 5.45
CA ASP A 89 -14.62 -15.99 6.15
C ASP A 89 -15.48 -14.88 6.80
N PHE A 90 -15.20 -13.62 6.49
CA PHE A 90 -15.88 -12.44 7.05
C PHE A 90 -17.42 -12.51 7.00
N PRO A 91 -18.07 -13.03 5.92
CA PRO A 91 -19.52 -13.12 5.88
C PRO A 91 -20.10 -13.95 7.03
N ASP A 92 -19.38 -14.95 7.49
CA ASP A 92 -19.83 -15.88 8.56
C ASP A 92 -19.33 -15.44 9.95
N THR A 93 -18.16 -14.81 10.02
CA THR A 93 -17.42 -14.57 11.27
C THR A 93 -17.36 -13.08 11.65
N GLY A 94 -17.46 -12.18 10.70
CA GLY A 94 -17.21 -10.75 10.91
C GLY A 94 -15.77 -10.40 11.26
N ARG A 95 -14.80 -11.26 10.89
CA ARG A 95 -13.38 -11.09 11.22
C ARG A 95 -12.65 -10.16 10.28
N ILE A 96 -11.77 -9.36 10.84
CA ILE A 96 -10.80 -8.53 10.12
C ILE A 96 -9.40 -8.78 10.65
N VAL A 97 -8.40 -8.54 9.81
CA VAL A 97 -6.98 -8.56 10.19
C VAL A 97 -6.45 -7.14 10.21
N LEU A 98 -5.69 -6.79 11.24
CA LEU A 98 -5.19 -5.44 11.49
C LEU A 98 -3.68 -5.46 11.75
N TYR A 99 -2.94 -4.50 11.19
CA TYR A 99 -1.54 -4.25 11.52
C TYR A 99 -1.45 -3.18 12.60
N GLN A 100 -0.88 -3.53 13.75
CA GLN A 100 -0.77 -2.67 14.92
C GLN A 100 0.67 -2.33 15.24
N HIS A 101 0.95 -1.05 15.42
CA HIS A 101 2.18 -0.57 16.07
C HIS A 101 1.93 -0.43 17.58
N TYR A 102 2.83 -0.96 18.40
CA TYR A 102 2.68 -0.99 19.85
C TYR A 102 4.02 -0.84 20.57
N GLY A 103 4.00 -0.88 21.90
CA GLY A 103 5.16 -0.72 22.76
C GLY A 103 5.31 0.71 23.28
N THR A 104 6.54 1.20 23.33
CA THR A 104 6.86 2.56 23.80
C THR A 104 7.69 3.30 22.75
N PRO A 105 7.80 4.65 22.82
CA PRO A 105 8.64 5.40 21.89
C PRO A 105 10.12 4.95 21.82
N ASN A 106 10.60 4.26 22.82
CA ASN A 106 11.98 3.73 22.88
C ASN A 106 12.09 2.23 22.60
N ALA A 107 10.97 1.51 22.60
CA ALA A 107 10.88 0.06 22.36
C ALA A 107 9.66 -0.24 21.49
N ARG A 108 9.79 0.10 20.21
CA ARG A 108 8.73 0.00 19.19
C ARG A 108 8.68 -1.38 18.60
N MET A 109 7.49 -1.91 18.50
CA MET A 109 7.20 -3.19 17.87
C MET A 109 5.96 -3.06 17.00
N ASN A 110 5.81 -3.99 16.07
CA ASN A 110 4.59 -4.18 15.29
C ASN A 110 4.10 -5.61 15.46
N ARG A 111 2.81 -5.81 15.24
CA ARG A 111 2.17 -7.13 15.20
C ARG A 111 0.97 -7.12 14.27
N VAL A 112 0.53 -8.30 13.88
CA VAL A 112 -0.70 -8.50 13.11
C VAL A 112 -1.67 -9.26 13.99
N ILE A 113 -2.87 -8.70 14.13
CA ILE A 113 -3.93 -9.25 14.98
C ILE A 113 -5.17 -9.53 14.15
N GLU A 114 -5.95 -10.50 14.60
CA GLU A 114 -7.33 -10.72 14.19
C GLU A 114 -8.26 -10.01 15.17
N ALA A 115 -9.32 -9.42 14.65
CA ALA A 115 -10.35 -8.78 15.47
C ALA A 115 -11.75 -9.11 14.94
N GLU A 116 -12.72 -9.22 15.84
CA GLU A 116 -14.13 -9.41 15.53
C GLU A 116 -14.94 -8.20 15.99
N ARG A 117 -16.02 -7.91 15.27
CA ARG A 117 -16.95 -6.86 15.69
C ARG A 117 -17.78 -7.31 16.89
N LEU A 118 -17.73 -6.57 17.97
CA LEU A 118 -18.51 -6.79 19.19
C LEU A 118 -19.32 -5.53 19.53
N GLY A 119 -20.52 -5.44 18.98
CA GLY A 119 -21.41 -4.29 19.20
C GLY A 119 -20.82 -2.99 18.64
N ASP A 120 -20.38 -2.11 19.53
CA ASP A 120 -19.87 -0.76 19.26
C ASP A 120 -18.35 -0.67 19.14
N ARG A 121 -17.65 -1.81 19.05
CA ARG A 121 -16.19 -1.88 18.94
C ARG A 121 -15.72 -3.09 18.13
N TRP A 122 -14.45 -3.05 17.75
CA TRP A 122 -13.69 -4.22 17.33
C TRP A 122 -12.88 -4.74 18.50
N LYS A 123 -12.86 -6.04 18.70
CA LYS A 123 -12.11 -6.67 19.78
C LYS A 123 -11.10 -7.66 19.22
N GLU A 124 -9.83 -7.52 19.64
CA GLU A 124 -8.78 -8.49 19.35
C GLU A 124 -9.21 -9.88 19.84
N THR A 125 -9.14 -10.87 18.94
CA THR A 125 -9.43 -12.28 19.22
C THR A 125 -8.16 -13.10 19.26
N ARG A 126 -7.17 -12.72 18.43
CA ARG A 126 -5.94 -13.49 18.29
C ARG A 126 -4.79 -12.63 17.76
N VAL A 127 -3.56 -12.97 18.14
CA VAL A 127 -2.35 -12.45 17.50
C VAL A 127 -1.87 -13.47 16.47
N LEU A 128 -1.74 -13.02 15.20
CA LEU A 128 -1.31 -13.86 14.08
C LEU A 128 0.22 -13.88 13.93
N ILE A 129 0.84 -12.70 14.01
CA ILE A 129 2.30 -12.52 14.06
C ILE A 129 2.62 -11.44 15.09
N ASP A 130 3.62 -11.68 15.89
CA ASP A 130 4.11 -10.74 16.90
C ASP A 130 5.60 -10.42 16.72
N ALA A 131 6.08 -9.47 17.52
CA ALA A 131 7.49 -9.12 17.64
C ALA A 131 8.16 -8.70 16.31
N ILE A 132 7.40 -8.15 15.36
CA ILE A 132 7.96 -7.50 14.18
C ILE A 132 8.66 -6.22 14.63
N PRO A 133 9.95 -5.99 14.29
CA PRO A 133 10.64 -4.78 14.70
C PRO A 133 9.92 -3.50 14.23
N GLY A 134 9.73 -2.56 15.15
CA GLY A 134 9.06 -1.29 14.90
C GLY A 134 10.04 -0.13 14.74
N HIS A 135 9.59 0.96 14.09
CA HIS A 135 10.37 2.17 13.87
C HIS A 135 9.48 3.44 13.90
N PRO A 136 9.99 4.62 14.26
CA PRO A 136 9.20 5.85 14.21
C PRO A 136 8.62 6.20 12.83
N LEU A 137 9.20 5.71 11.72
CA LEU A 137 8.80 6.08 10.36
C LEU A 137 8.56 4.90 9.42
N TYR A 138 9.36 3.82 9.53
CA TYR A 138 9.46 2.76 8.53
C TYR A 138 8.94 1.44 9.11
N ASN A 139 7.64 1.22 9.02
CA ASN A 139 6.97 0.06 9.60
C ASN A 139 6.41 -0.91 8.54
N GLY A 140 6.45 -0.53 7.24
CA GLY A 140 5.65 -1.22 6.23
C GLY A 140 4.18 -1.01 6.56
N GLY A 141 3.49 -2.07 6.98
CA GLY A 141 2.18 -1.98 7.61
C GLY A 141 1.00 -2.42 6.76
N ARG A 142 1.21 -2.81 5.49
CA ARG A 142 0.14 -3.36 4.64
C ARG A 142 -0.11 -4.81 4.98
N VAL A 143 -1.38 -5.19 5.06
CA VAL A 143 -1.84 -6.57 5.14
C VAL A 143 -2.85 -6.81 4.03
N ALA A 144 -2.82 -7.97 3.38
CA ALA A 144 -3.78 -8.32 2.33
C ALA A 144 -3.85 -9.84 2.16
N PHE A 145 -5.03 -10.38 1.89
CA PHE A 145 -5.18 -11.77 1.48
C PHE A 145 -4.89 -11.91 -0.02
N GLY A 146 -4.00 -12.83 -0.35
CA GLY A 146 -3.71 -13.17 -1.74
C GLY A 146 -4.77 -14.10 -2.37
N PRO A 147 -4.73 -14.27 -3.70
CA PRO A 147 -5.63 -15.19 -4.40
C PRO A 147 -5.44 -16.66 -4.00
N ASP A 148 -4.32 -16.97 -3.35
CA ASP A 148 -4.03 -18.28 -2.73
C ASP A 148 -4.65 -18.46 -1.33
N GLY A 149 -5.38 -17.46 -0.83
CA GLY A 149 -6.00 -17.44 0.48
C GLY A 149 -5.03 -17.21 1.64
N MET A 150 -3.75 -16.95 1.37
CA MET A 150 -2.76 -16.65 2.41
C MET A 150 -2.74 -15.16 2.73
N LEU A 151 -2.35 -14.82 3.96
CA LEU A 151 -2.16 -13.46 4.39
C LEU A 151 -0.73 -13.00 4.10
N TYR A 152 -0.61 -11.90 3.34
CA TYR A 152 0.65 -11.23 3.05
C TYR A 152 0.79 -9.95 3.88
N ILE A 153 2.00 -9.71 4.40
CA ILE A 153 2.27 -8.64 5.36
C ILE A 153 3.55 -7.93 4.97
N THR A 154 3.52 -6.61 4.84
CA THR A 154 4.73 -5.82 4.57
C THR A 154 5.35 -5.29 5.85
N THR A 155 6.70 -5.31 5.94
CA THR A 155 7.44 -4.81 7.09
C THR A 155 8.55 -3.84 6.67
N GLY A 156 8.79 -2.81 7.47
CA GLY A 156 9.82 -1.82 7.20
C GLY A 156 11.22 -2.25 7.70
N TRP A 157 12.27 -1.66 7.13
CA TRP A 157 13.68 -1.97 7.42
C TRP A 157 14.20 -1.45 8.77
N THR A 158 13.44 -0.54 9.42
CA THR A 158 13.71 -0.01 10.77
C THR A 158 15.06 0.72 10.93
N GLU A 159 15.59 1.32 9.83
CA GLU A 159 16.90 2.01 9.78
C GLU A 159 18.10 1.15 10.21
N ASN A 160 17.95 -0.17 10.22
CA ASN A 160 19.06 -1.11 10.41
C ASN A 160 19.39 -1.77 9.07
N ARG A 161 20.58 -1.50 8.53
CA ARG A 161 21.00 -1.93 7.19
C ARG A 161 21.19 -3.45 7.04
N GLU A 162 21.37 -4.19 8.13
CA GLU A 162 21.57 -5.63 8.11
C GLU A 162 20.24 -6.39 8.02
N ARG A 163 19.21 -5.92 8.70
CA ARG A 163 17.91 -6.61 8.84
C ARG A 163 17.23 -6.99 7.54
N PRO A 164 17.17 -6.14 6.49
CA PRO A 164 16.50 -6.51 5.24
C PRO A 164 17.12 -7.74 4.57
N GLN A 165 18.42 -7.98 4.75
CA GLN A 165 19.16 -9.11 4.18
C GLN A 165 19.25 -10.32 5.14
N ASP A 166 18.88 -10.16 6.40
CA ASP A 166 18.92 -11.21 7.42
C ASP A 166 17.57 -11.96 7.48
N LEU A 167 17.57 -13.25 7.13
CA LEU A 167 16.39 -14.12 7.22
C LEU A 167 15.93 -14.39 8.67
N GLY A 168 16.78 -14.15 9.67
CA GLY A 168 16.43 -14.21 11.08
C GLY A 168 15.64 -13.00 11.57
N SER A 169 15.53 -11.94 10.75
CA SER A 169 14.78 -10.72 11.07
C SER A 169 13.52 -10.60 10.24
N LEU A 170 12.42 -10.18 10.87
CA LEU A 170 11.15 -9.88 10.18
C LEU A 170 11.11 -8.46 9.59
N ALA A 171 12.16 -7.64 9.77
CA ALA A 171 12.21 -6.28 9.23
C ALA A 171 12.68 -6.24 7.76
N GLY A 172 12.07 -5.39 6.93
CA GLY A 172 12.41 -5.26 5.51
C GLY A 172 12.04 -6.49 4.67
N LYS A 173 10.82 -6.99 4.89
CA LYS A 173 10.30 -8.23 4.30
C LYS A 173 8.89 -8.04 3.75
N ILE A 174 8.49 -8.95 2.87
CA ILE A 174 7.11 -9.36 2.71
C ILE A 174 7.00 -10.73 3.37
N LEU A 175 6.06 -10.88 4.29
CA LEU A 175 5.78 -12.14 5.00
C LEU A 175 4.53 -12.77 4.39
N ARG A 176 4.43 -14.12 4.47
CA ARG A 176 3.25 -14.88 4.06
C ARG A 176 2.94 -15.95 5.10
N VAL A 177 1.70 -15.93 5.59
CA VAL A 177 1.20 -16.88 6.59
C VAL A 177 -0.20 -17.36 6.21
N THR A 178 -0.66 -18.42 6.85
CA THR A 178 -2.07 -18.84 6.76
C THR A 178 -2.99 -17.79 7.40
N PRO A 179 -4.32 -17.83 7.15
CA PRO A 179 -5.27 -16.98 7.87
C PRO A 179 -5.19 -17.14 9.40
N ASP A 180 -4.68 -18.26 9.88
CA ASP A 180 -4.49 -18.55 11.30
C ASP A 180 -3.12 -18.10 11.85
N GLY A 181 -2.24 -17.51 11.01
CA GLY A 181 -0.90 -17.07 11.41
C GLY A 181 0.17 -18.15 11.37
N GLU A 182 -0.14 -19.37 10.89
CA GLU A 182 0.83 -20.44 10.76
C GLU A 182 1.73 -20.23 9.52
N ILE A 183 2.92 -20.81 9.56
CA ILE A 183 3.87 -20.73 8.42
C ILE A 183 3.50 -21.82 7.41
N PRO A 184 3.12 -21.45 6.16
CA PRO A 184 2.85 -22.43 5.11
C PRO A 184 4.08 -23.25 4.75
N SER A 185 3.89 -24.56 4.55
CA SER A 185 4.99 -25.49 4.22
C SER A 185 5.64 -25.21 2.84
N ASP A 186 4.93 -24.51 1.98
CA ASP A 186 5.38 -24.09 0.65
C ASP A 186 6.05 -22.71 0.61
N ASN A 187 6.27 -22.06 1.78
CA ASN A 187 7.09 -20.87 1.83
C ASN A 187 8.53 -21.14 1.33
N PRO A 188 9.21 -20.11 0.72
CA PRO A 188 10.53 -20.31 0.13
C PRO A 188 11.61 -20.69 1.14
N PHE A 189 11.46 -20.26 2.39
CA PHE A 189 12.43 -20.50 3.46
C PHE A 189 11.77 -21.38 4.55
N ALA A 190 12.24 -22.60 4.70
CA ALA A 190 11.64 -23.59 5.58
C ALA A 190 11.50 -23.06 7.03
N GLY A 191 10.30 -23.13 7.57
CA GLY A 191 9.98 -22.67 8.92
C GLY A 191 10.03 -21.15 9.12
N SER A 192 10.06 -20.37 8.02
CA SER A 192 10.08 -18.90 8.06
C SER A 192 8.81 -18.33 7.40
N PRO A 193 8.21 -17.27 7.99
CA PRO A 193 7.11 -16.55 7.33
C PRO A 193 7.59 -15.66 6.17
N VAL A 194 8.90 -15.52 5.94
CA VAL A 194 9.45 -14.65 4.90
C VAL A 194 9.09 -15.20 3.51
N TRP A 195 8.39 -14.36 2.71
CA TRP A 195 8.09 -14.61 1.31
C TRP A 195 9.15 -14.01 0.38
N SER A 196 9.54 -12.75 0.64
CA SER A 196 10.62 -12.04 -0.04
C SER A 196 11.37 -11.14 0.93
N LEU A 197 12.60 -10.74 0.56
CA LEU A 197 13.50 -9.98 1.42
C LEU A 197 14.19 -8.84 0.68
N GLY A 198 14.95 -8.02 1.40
CA GLY A 198 15.67 -6.91 0.80
C GLY A 198 14.76 -5.72 0.48
N HIS A 199 13.69 -5.52 1.24
CA HIS A 199 12.79 -4.39 1.12
C HIS A 199 13.17 -3.25 2.08
N ARG A 200 12.88 -2.00 1.64
CA ARG A 200 13.08 -0.83 2.49
C ARG A 200 11.84 -0.49 3.31
N ASN A 201 10.75 -0.12 2.65
CA ASN A 201 9.50 0.24 3.36
C ASN A 201 8.29 0.07 2.44
N PRO A 202 7.90 -1.16 2.14
CA PRO A 202 6.75 -1.45 1.31
C PRO A 202 5.45 -1.09 2.03
N GLN A 203 4.54 -0.36 1.34
CA GLN A 203 3.25 0.08 1.88
C GLN A 203 2.06 -0.27 0.98
N GLY A 204 2.29 -0.79 -0.22
CA GLY A 204 1.26 -1.24 -1.13
C GLY A 204 1.48 -2.68 -1.55
N LEU A 205 0.41 -3.46 -1.67
CA LEU A 205 0.36 -4.80 -2.24
C LEU A 205 -0.82 -4.88 -3.21
N ALA A 206 -0.61 -5.50 -4.36
CA ALA A 206 -1.68 -5.82 -5.32
C ALA A 206 -1.35 -7.06 -6.12
N TRP A 207 -2.37 -7.75 -6.62
CA TRP A 207 -2.23 -8.87 -7.54
C TRP A 207 -2.89 -8.51 -8.87
N ASP A 208 -2.23 -8.79 -9.98
CA ASP A 208 -2.86 -8.71 -11.30
C ASP A 208 -3.83 -9.89 -11.53
N ALA A 209 -4.51 -9.86 -12.68
CA ALA A 209 -5.47 -10.89 -13.05
C ALA A 209 -4.84 -12.30 -13.19
N SER A 210 -3.51 -12.40 -13.36
CA SER A 210 -2.78 -13.66 -13.41
C SER A 210 -2.44 -14.22 -12.03
N GLY A 211 -2.64 -13.43 -10.95
CA GLY A 211 -2.22 -13.75 -9.58
C GLY A 211 -0.78 -13.37 -9.28
N GLN A 212 -0.11 -12.60 -10.16
CA GLN A 212 1.22 -12.07 -9.88
C GLN A 212 1.16 -10.95 -8.83
N LEU A 213 1.92 -11.09 -7.75
CA LEU A 213 2.02 -10.09 -6.68
C LEU A 213 2.95 -8.95 -7.07
N PHE A 214 2.52 -7.73 -6.76
CA PHE A 214 3.32 -6.52 -6.85
C PHE A 214 3.34 -5.80 -5.50
N ALA A 215 4.45 -5.09 -5.23
CA ALA A 215 4.58 -4.25 -4.04
C ALA A 215 5.10 -2.87 -4.42
N ALA A 216 4.61 -1.85 -3.72
CA ALA A 216 5.09 -0.49 -3.85
C ALA A 216 5.83 -0.07 -2.58
N GLU A 217 7.04 0.48 -2.72
CA GLU A 217 7.87 0.84 -1.58
C GLU A 217 8.64 2.14 -1.72
N HIS A 218 8.88 2.78 -0.58
CA HIS A 218 9.68 3.99 -0.50
C HIS A 218 11.16 3.73 -0.67
N GLY A 219 11.80 4.42 -1.58
CA GLY A 219 13.24 4.47 -1.75
C GLY A 219 13.95 5.43 -0.79
N GLN A 220 15.27 5.57 -0.95
CA GLN A 220 16.07 6.54 -0.21
C GLN A 220 16.33 7.77 -1.11
N SER A 221 15.80 8.93 -0.70
CA SER A 221 16.03 10.20 -1.42
C SER A 221 15.62 10.15 -2.91
N GLY A 222 14.46 9.59 -3.20
CA GLY A 222 14.04 9.15 -4.50
C GLY A 222 14.13 7.63 -4.62
N HIS A 223 14.12 7.12 -5.85
CA HIS A 223 14.17 5.68 -6.15
C HIS A 223 13.06 4.89 -5.45
N ASP A 224 11.89 5.54 -5.34
CA ASP A 224 10.68 4.82 -4.92
C ASP A 224 10.35 3.77 -5.98
N GLU A 225 9.90 2.59 -5.58
CA GLU A 225 9.85 1.42 -6.44
C GLU A 225 8.46 0.79 -6.48
N VAL A 226 8.14 0.20 -7.64
CA VAL A 226 7.13 -0.84 -7.78
C VAL A 226 7.86 -2.12 -8.19
N ASN A 227 7.71 -3.15 -7.39
CA ASN A 227 8.40 -4.42 -7.52
C ASN A 227 7.42 -5.52 -7.95
N ARG A 228 7.78 -6.33 -8.94
CA ARG A 228 7.13 -7.61 -9.23
C ARG A 228 7.66 -8.64 -8.25
N ILE A 229 6.83 -9.13 -7.35
CA ILE A 229 7.28 -9.97 -6.23
C ILE A 229 7.36 -11.43 -6.64
N GLU A 230 8.56 -11.99 -6.52
CA GLU A 230 8.87 -13.39 -6.73
C GLU A 230 9.02 -14.14 -5.40
N ARG A 231 8.62 -15.41 -5.39
CA ARG A 231 8.79 -16.30 -4.25
C ARG A 231 10.27 -16.47 -3.93
N GLY A 232 10.72 -16.06 -2.74
CA GLY A 232 12.13 -16.10 -2.32
C GLY A 232 13.00 -14.98 -2.91
N GLY A 233 12.40 -14.03 -3.63
CA GLY A 233 13.11 -12.92 -4.26
C GLY A 233 13.80 -12.01 -3.25
N ASN A 234 14.99 -11.48 -3.62
CA ASN A 234 15.73 -10.49 -2.85
C ASN A 234 15.82 -9.18 -3.65
N TYR A 235 15.15 -8.13 -3.15
CA TYR A 235 15.03 -6.81 -3.79
C TYR A 235 16.18 -5.86 -3.45
N GLY A 236 17.19 -6.39 -2.79
CA GLY A 236 18.53 -5.81 -2.71
C GLY A 236 18.71 -4.69 -1.71
N TRP A 237 17.67 -4.09 -1.12
CA TRP A 237 17.89 -3.05 -0.11
C TRP A 237 18.70 -3.60 1.09
N PRO A 238 19.73 -2.91 1.58
CA PRO A 238 20.27 -1.61 1.16
C PRO A 238 21.50 -1.71 0.24
N LEU A 239 21.65 -2.79 -0.50
CA LEU A 239 22.81 -3.10 -1.34
C LEU A 239 22.72 -2.52 -2.75
N ILE A 240 21.48 -2.41 -3.27
CA ILE A 240 21.10 -1.78 -4.55
C ILE A 240 19.82 -0.97 -4.38
N GLN A 241 19.57 -0.05 -5.32
CA GLN A 241 18.31 0.70 -5.47
C GLN A 241 18.14 1.16 -6.93
N GLY A 242 16.90 1.30 -7.41
CA GLY A 242 16.59 1.79 -8.75
C GLY A 242 17.26 0.98 -9.85
N ASP A 243 18.06 1.61 -10.69
CA ASP A 243 18.76 0.98 -11.84
C ASP A 243 20.00 0.14 -11.45
N GLU A 244 20.39 0.13 -10.18
CA GLU A 244 21.55 -0.63 -9.76
C GLU A 244 21.28 -2.14 -9.87
N THR A 245 22.28 -2.90 -10.34
CA THR A 245 22.18 -4.35 -10.50
C THR A 245 23.30 -5.08 -9.76
N ARG A 246 22.97 -6.23 -9.21
CA ARG A 246 23.93 -7.12 -8.57
C ARG A 246 23.45 -8.57 -8.67
N ASP A 247 24.36 -9.50 -8.89
CA ASP A 247 24.06 -10.93 -9.01
C ASP A 247 23.24 -11.43 -7.81
N GLY A 248 22.13 -12.13 -8.10
CA GLY A 248 21.20 -12.68 -7.11
C GLY A 248 20.24 -11.67 -6.49
N LEU A 249 20.26 -10.39 -6.92
CA LEU A 249 19.31 -9.36 -6.51
C LEU A 249 18.39 -8.98 -7.67
N LEU A 250 17.11 -8.69 -7.35
CA LEU A 250 16.09 -8.35 -8.33
C LEU A 250 15.97 -6.83 -8.44
N ALA A 251 15.96 -6.35 -9.67
CA ALA A 251 15.66 -4.95 -9.97
C ALA A 251 14.14 -4.68 -9.89
N PRO A 252 13.72 -3.43 -9.59
CA PRO A 252 12.32 -3.05 -9.60
C PRO A 252 11.72 -3.12 -11.02
N LEU A 253 10.40 -3.33 -11.10
CA LEU A 253 9.62 -3.21 -12.33
C LEU A 253 9.64 -1.76 -12.85
N ALA A 254 9.50 -0.81 -11.93
CA ALA A 254 9.55 0.62 -12.20
C ALA A 254 10.06 1.38 -10.97
N HIS A 255 10.69 2.53 -11.18
CA HIS A 255 11.14 3.39 -10.08
C HIS A 255 11.08 4.89 -10.44
N SER A 256 11.08 5.73 -9.41
CA SER A 256 10.93 7.19 -9.56
C SER A 256 12.22 7.93 -9.99
N GLY A 257 13.34 7.23 -10.15
CA GLY A 257 14.64 7.85 -10.39
C GLY A 257 15.02 8.79 -9.24
N GLN A 258 15.55 9.96 -9.56
CA GLN A 258 15.95 10.97 -8.57
C GLN A 258 14.77 11.72 -7.94
N SER A 259 13.57 11.59 -8.51
CA SER A 259 12.35 12.18 -7.93
C SER A 259 11.75 11.27 -6.86
N THR A 260 10.62 11.67 -6.26
CA THR A 260 9.92 10.83 -5.29
C THR A 260 8.41 10.83 -5.56
N TRP A 261 7.84 9.65 -5.60
CA TRP A 261 6.38 9.42 -5.58
C TRP A 261 5.85 9.40 -4.15
N ALA A 262 6.69 8.94 -3.21
CA ALA A 262 6.31 8.53 -1.86
C ALA A 262 5.10 7.56 -1.91
N PRO A 263 5.29 6.37 -2.48
CA PRO A 263 4.21 5.42 -2.75
C PRO A 263 3.58 4.93 -1.44
N SER A 264 2.29 4.66 -1.49
CA SER A 264 1.54 4.14 -0.35
C SER A 264 0.68 2.97 -0.79
N GLY A 265 -0.65 3.08 -0.83
CA GLY A 265 -1.50 2.00 -1.32
C GLY A 265 -1.23 1.65 -2.78
N LEU A 266 -1.42 0.40 -3.11
CA LEU A 266 -1.37 -0.16 -4.45
C LEU A 266 -2.60 -1.03 -4.64
N THR A 267 -3.32 -0.84 -5.73
CA THR A 267 -4.42 -1.71 -6.13
C THR A 267 -4.30 -2.06 -7.60
N SER A 268 -5.04 -3.06 -8.05
CA SER A 268 -5.11 -3.41 -9.46
C SER A 268 -6.50 -3.19 -10.04
N ASP A 269 -6.54 -2.82 -11.31
CA ASP A 269 -7.74 -2.77 -12.13
C ASP A 269 -7.45 -3.52 -13.44
N GLY A 270 -7.70 -4.81 -13.44
CA GLY A 270 -7.25 -5.72 -14.49
C GLY A 270 -5.72 -5.82 -14.53
N ASP A 271 -5.12 -5.43 -15.66
CA ASP A 271 -3.67 -5.46 -15.86
C ASP A 271 -2.98 -4.11 -15.52
N ARG A 272 -3.74 -3.13 -14.99
CA ARG A 272 -3.22 -1.85 -14.55
C ARG A 272 -3.01 -1.87 -13.04
N LEU A 273 -1.87 -1.37 -12.60
CA LEU A 273 -1.60 -1.10 -11.20
C LEU A 273 -1.84 0.40 -10.94
N LEU A 274 -2.66 0.70 -9.97
CA LEU A 274 -2.92 2.07 -9.53
C LEU A 274 -2.18 2.31 -8.21
N LEU A 275 -1.28 3.28 -8.20
CA LEU A 275 -0.39 3.62 -7.09
C LEU A 275 -0.80 4.93 -6.44
N ALA A 276 -1.17 4.88 -5.17
CA ALA A 276 -1.39 6.06 -4.35
C ALA A 276 -0.07 6.77 -4.05
N GLY A 277 0.04 8.05 -4.41
CA GLY A 277 1.25 8.83 -4.22
C GLY A 277 1.09 9.97 -3.23
N LEU A 278 1.90 9.94 -2.17
CA LEU A 278 1.88 10.96 -1.12
C LEU A 278 2.63 12.25 -1.52
N ARG A 279 3.54 12.17 -2.49
CA ARG A 279 4.35 13.31 -2.96
C ARG A 279 3.99 13.75 -4.37
N VAL A 280 3.51 12.86 -5.21
CA VAL A 280 2.88 13.25 -6.47
C VAL A 280 1.52 13.89 -6.27
N ASN A 281 0.94 13.75 -5.05
CA ASN A 281 -0.38 14.30 -4.71
C ASN A 281 -1.48 13.82 -5.66
N GLY A 282 -1.46 12.54 -5.97
CA GLY A 282 -2.34 11.93 -6.96
C GLY A 282 -2.16 10.42 -7.05
N ILE A 283 -2.60 9.88 -8.16
CA ILE A 283 -2.53 8.46 -8.49
C ILE A 283 -1.68 8.29 -9.74
N LEU A 284 -0.73 7.36 -9.70
CA LEU A 284 0.02 6.91 -10.86
C LEU A 284 -0.55 5.58 -11.36
N GLU A 285 -0.53 5.40 -12.66
CA GLU A 285 -0.72 4.11 -13.30
C GLU A 285 0.64 3.50 -13.62
N VAL A 286 0.81 2.24 -13.25
CA VAL A 286 1.98 1.44 -13.60
C VAL A 286 1.51 0.21 -14.35
N THR A 287 1.98 0.04 -15.59
CA THR A 287 1.66 -1.13 -16.38
C THR A 287 2.53 -2.32 -16.00
N THR A 288 2.10 -3.54 -16.29
CA THR A 288 2.87 -4.76 -15.97
C THR A 288 4.18 -4.90 -16.76
N ASP A 289 4.41 -4.04 -17.76
CA ASP A 289 5.69 -3.89 -18.49
C ASP A 289 6.55 -2.72 -17.97
N GLY A 290 6.13 -2.06 -16.86
CA GLY A 290 6.92 -1.07 -16.13
C GLY A 290 6.78 0.38 -16.62
N ARG A 291 5.85 0.69 -17.53
CA ARG A 291 5.56 2.09 -17.89
C ARG A 291 4.79 2.79 -16.78
N VAL A 292 5.17 4.02 -16.48
CA VAL A 292 4.53 4.85 -15.45
C VAL A 292 3.92 6.08 -16.10
N SER A 293 2.67 6.36 -15.78
CA SER A 293 1.95 7.56 -16.20
C SER A 293 1.11 8.12 -15.07
N GLU A 294 0.72 9.38 -15.16
CA GLU A 294 -0.22 10.01 -14.25
C GLU A 294 -1.64 9.56 -14.61
N ALA A 295 -2.33 8.93 -13.63
CA ALA A 295 -3.73 8.53 -13.79
C ALA A 295 -4.68 9.63 -13.28
N TYR A 296 -4.33 10.28 -12.16
CA TYR A 296 -5.17 11.30 -11.54
C TYR A 296 -4.35 12.30 -10.70
N GLN A 297 -4.59 13.59 -10.88
CA GLN A 297 -4.00 14.68 -10.09
C GLN A 297 -5.01 15.17 -9.04
N ALA A 298 -4.81 14.79 -7.80
CA ALA A 298 -5.71 15.17 -6.71
C ALA A 298 -5.39 16.55 -6.10
N GLY A 299 -4.14 17.01 -6.26
CA GLY A 299 -3.63 18.17 -5.52
C GLY A 299 -3.45 17.90 -4.01
N GLU A 300 -3.74 16.68 -3.56
CA GLU A 300 -3.67 16.19 -2.19
C GLU A 300 -2.90 14.88 -2.11
N ARG A 301 -2.43 14.56 -0.91
CA ARG A 301 -1.71 13.32 -0.64
C ARG A 301 -2.70 12.16 -0.62
N ILE A 302 -2.58 11.23 -1.55
CA ILE A 302 -3.40 10.00 -1.57
C ILE A 302 -2.69 8.93 -0.75
N ARG A 303 -3.42 8.40 0.26
CA ARG A 303 -2.89 7.35 1.16
C ARG A 303 -3.15 5.97 0.62
N ASP A 304 -4.36 5.70 0.14
CA ASP A 304 -4.76 4.38 -0.29
C ASP A 304 -5.89 4.41 -1.31
N LEU A 305 -6.08 3.32 -2.01
CA LEU A 305 -6.99 3.15 -3.13
C LEU A 305 -7.75 1.84 -3.02
N LEU A 306 -8.98 1.87 -3.46
CA LEU A 306 -9.86 0.72 -3.57
C LEU A 306 -10.57 0.76 -4.93
N VAL A 307 -10.56 -0.34 -5.66
CA VAL A 307 -11.44 -0.55 -6.83
C VAL A 307 -12.59 -1.45 -6.41
N SER A 308 -13.81 -0.95 -6.49
CA SER A 308 -15.01 -1.72 -6.19
C SER A 308 -16.09 -1.42 -7.21
N ASP A 309 -16.66 -2.46 -7.83
CA ASP A 309 -17.71 -2.36 -8.85
C ASP A 309 -17.37 -1.40 -10.01
N GLY A 310 -16.10 -1.37 -10.43
CA GLY A 310 -15.59 -0.48 -11.49
C GLY A 310 -15.44 0.98 -11.08
N VAL A 311 -15.62 1.30 -9.80
CA VAL A 311 -15.42 2.63 -9.21
C VAL A 311 -14.12 2.67 -8.43
N ILE A 312 -13.34 3.72 -8.58
CA ILE A 312 -12.13 3.95 -7.78
C ILE A 312 -12.50 4.83 -6.59
N TYR A 313 -12.22 4.34 -5.40
CA TYR A 313 -12.27 5.11 -4.17
C TYR A 313 -10.85 5.39 -3.70
N ALA A 314 -10.62 6.56 -3.09
CA ALA A 314 -9.34 6.91 -2.50
C ALA A 314 -9.51 7.64 -1.17
N ILE A 315 -8.61 7.38 -0.23
CA ILE A 315 -8.50 8.13 1.02
C ILE A 315 -7.31 9.08 0.94
N THR A 316 -7.53 10.32 1.36
CA THR A 316 -6.45 11.31 1.45
C THR A 316 -5.74 11.22 2.80
N THR A 317 -4.54 11.79 2.90
CA THR A 317 -3.85 11.99 4.16
C THR A 317 -3.01 13.27 4.10
N ASN A 318 -3.52 14.35 4.66
CA ASN A 318 -2.87 15.66 4.64
C ASN A 318 -1.89 15.85 5.81
N ARG A 319 -1.90 14.92 6.78
CA ARG A 319 -0.87 14.81 7.82
C ARG A 319 0.35 14.02 7.33
N SER A 320 1.50 14.27 7.94
CA SER A 320 2.74 13.55 7.70
C SER A 320 3.35 13.11 9.04
N PRO A 321 4.01 11.95 9.12
CA PRO A 321 4.71 11.51 10.33
C PRO A 321 5.78 12.50 10.83
N ARG A 322 6.19 13.44 9.98
CA ARG A 322 7.19 14.48 10.28
C ARG A 322 6.58 15.83 10.61
N ARG A 323 5.26 16.01 10.49
CA ARG A 323 4.55 17.26 10.74
C ARG A 323 3.32 17.00 11.59
N LYS A 324 3.15 17.75 12.68
CA LYS A 324 1.91 17.80 13.45
C LYS A 324 0.95 18.78 12.79
N GLY A 325 -0.34 18.53 12.89
CA GLY A 325 -1.40 19.41 12.37
C GLY A 325 -2.74 18.70 12.35
N ALA A 326 -3.80 19.49 12.22
CA ALA A 326 -5.12 18.94 11.94
C ALA A 326 -5.10 18.31 10.53
N SER A 327 -5.91 17.29 10.35
CA SER A 327 -6.16 16.65 9.07
C SER A 327 -7.60 16.94 8.67
N GLU A 328 -7.78 17.33 7.43
CA GLU A 328 -9.09 17.36 6.77
C GLU A 328 -9.14 16.24 5.73
N ASP A 329 -8.83 15.05 6.19
CA ASP A 329 -8.76 13.88 5.32
C ASP A 329 -10.16 13.44 4.93
N ARG A 330 -10.27 12.91 3.72
CA ARG A 330 -11.55 12.56 3.11
C ARG A 330 -11.46 11.27 2.30
N LEU A 331 -12.62 10.65 2.12
CA LEU A 331 -12.86 9.62 1.13
C LEU A 331 -13.41 10.31 -0.13
N ILE A 332 -12.77 10.06 -1.25
CA ILE A 332 -13.17 10.55 -2.56
C ILE A 332 -13.50 9.37 -3.48
N ARG A 333 -14.41 9.62 -4.40
CA ARG A 333 -14.75 8.74 -5.50
C ARG A 333 -14.25 9.37 -6.79
N LEU A 334 -13.62 8.55 -7.61
CA LEU A 334 -13.14 8.92 -8.95
C LEU A 334 -13.97 8.15 -9.96
N ASP A 335 -14.63 8.88 -10.83
CA ASP A 335 -15.26 8.27 -12.00
C ASP A 335 -14.19 8.02 -13.06
N PRO A 336 -14.15 6.82 -13.71
CA PRO A 336 -13.16 6.43 -14.70
C PRO A 336 -13.20 7.28 -15.98
#